data_1c97578ba6a572121bc564c03601d394
#
_entry.id   1c97578ba6a572121bc564c03601d394
#
_cell.length_a   1.000
_cell.length_b   1.000
_cell.length_c   1.000
_cell.angle_alpha   90.00
_cell.angle_beta   90.00
_cell.angle_gamma   90.00
#
_symmetry.space_group_name_H-M   'P 1'
#
loop_
_entity.id
_entity.type
_entity.pdbx_description
1 polymer ?
#
loop_
_entity_poly.entity_id
_entity_poly.type
_entity_poly.pdbx_seq_one_letter_code
_entity_poly.pdbx_strand_id
1 'polypeptide(L)'
;MCCFSRDRLIPVLEKRLRKVVKRQCASFYDGFLYKIYKRLTKTAPDKELLNSVQPVLRRKTGEAAFLKETRDAILETTRLLKYSLLPAELRAAWHGGKISDIDETLKYQSYQDCYKISLRKLRLKHEAGQKIRVGFLVVFDSVFQLESLYLKMLKDDFFTPEIVVVPHKSFGLDLVEKTYAALKEKYGDNVICGFNKETNEHINIDDRFDLISTMNPYELYAHSLSSTRHFAEAGIPSFFVNYMPFLTEGQHIMRKQAQKNLTWKIFAQEKYELDSLTDNHLAGTNVVSLGWPKMDALAEIKKKKRNRKKIILAPHHSLSINTYHPKTATFEKYAEFFLTLPEKYPQIDWVFRPHPVLFDNLKKLPGWGEEKCRKYISEMTAFPNVEYQDGGDYFDTFVNSDGLIHDCLSFLAEYMFTGHPCCFLKKREEYQNVNGFFEKCVDNHYVAFEENDITSFIENIVLNGDDTMKESRQAFFETYIKGSYPNATEAVLEYLKDEIRNA
;
A
#
# COMPACT_ATOMS: atom_id res chain seq x y z
N MET A 1 -7.71 2.77 -34.60
CA MET A 1 -6.50 3.55 -35.03
C MET A 1 -5.43 3.22 -34.02
N CYS A 2 -4.35 2.58 -34.47
CA CYS A 2 -3.31 2.06 -33.57
C CYS A 2 -2.69 3.16 -32.74
N CYS A 3 -2.78 3.03 -31.40
CA CYS A 3 -1.92 3.70 -30.46
C CYS A 3 -0.47 3.30 -30.77
N PHE A 4 0.25 4.12 -31.51
CA PHE A 4 1.71 4.06 -31.52
C PHE A 4 2.15 4.49 -30.12
N SER A 5 2.41 3.49 -29.24
CA SER A 5 2.93 3.77 -27.93
C SER A 5 4.24 4.54 -28.07
N ARG A 6 4.42 5.60 -27.29
CA ARG A 6 5.67 6.38 -27.21
C ARG A 6 6.88 5.47 -27.05
N ASP A 7 6.73 4.34 -26.34
CA ASP A 7 7.75 3.31 -26.13
C ASP A 7 8.23 2.61 -27.39
N ARG A 8 7.41 2.49 -28.43
CA ARG A 8 7.82 1.93 -29.71
C ARG A 8 8.48 2.99 -30.62
N LEU A 9 8.14 4.26 -30.44
CA LEU A 9 8.68 5.34 -31.28
C LEU A 9 10.13 5.66 -30.92
N ILE A 10 10.48 5.69 -29.63
CA ILE A 10 11.81 6.04 -29.14
C ILE A 10 12.88 5.03 -29.56
N PRO A 11 12.72 3.72 -29.36
CA PRO A 11 13.68 2.72 -29.85
C PRO A 11 13.85 2.69 -31.37
N VAL A 12 12.77 2.96 -32.11
CA VAL A 12 12.81 3.05 -33.58
C VAL A 12 13.58 4.30 -34.03
N LEU A 13 13.39 5.43 -33.35
CA LEU A 13 14.16 6.66 -33.59
C LEU A 13 15.64 6.47 -33.25
N GLU A 14 15.96 5.88 -32.11
CA GLU A 14 17.35 5.55 -31.72
C GLU A 14 18.00 4.59 -32.70
N LYS A 15 17.33 3.51 -33.10
CA LYS A 15 17.84 2.56 -34.09
C LYS A 15 18.07 3.19 -35.45
N ARG A 16 17.19 4.10 -35.88
CA ARG A 16 17.35 4.87 -37.15
C ARG A 16 18.48 5.87 -37.02
N LEU A 17 18.60 6.61 -35.93
CA LEU A 17 19.68 7.55 -35.66
C LEU A 17 21.04 6.81 -35.63
N ARG A 18 21.19 5.68 -34.92
CA ARG A 18 22.38 4.84 -34.91
C ARG A 18 22.75 4.34 -36.31
N LYS A 19 21.77 4.02 -37.16
CA LYS A 19 21.98 3.54 -38.54
C LYS A 19 22.47 4.64 -39.47
N VAL A 20 22.04 5.86 -39.22
CA VAL A 20 22.44 7.07 -39.96
C VAL A 20 23.87 7.47 -39.54
N VAL A 21 24.21 7.45 -38.24
CA VAL A 21 25.59 7.67 -37.74
C VAL A 21 26.61 6.76 -38.42
N LYS A 22 26.24 5.51 -38.68
CA LYS A 22 27.13 4.52 -39.39
C LYS A 22 27.32 4.80 -40.86
N ARG A 23 26.52 5.72 -41.48
CA ARG A 23 26.54 5.96 -42.93
C ARG A 23 27.29 7.22 -43.39
N GLN A 24 28.00 7.92 -42.49
CA GLN A 24 28.95 9.02 -42.83
C GLN A 24 28.43 10.10 -43.85
N CYS A 25 27.27 10.72 -43.64
CA CYS A 25 26.82 11.84 -44.49
C CYS A 25 26.42 13.05 -43.65
N ALA A 26 27.30 14.01 -43.45
CA ALA A 26 27.09 15.20 -42.61
C ALA A 26 25.91 16.08 -43.10
N SER A 27 25.77 16.25 -44.42
CA SER A 27 24.70 17.11 -45.00
C SER A 27 23.28 16.51 -44.89
N PHE A 28 23.18 15.21 -44.73
CA PHE A 28 21.90 14.51 -44.54
C PHE A 28 21.38 14.67 -43.10
N TYR A 29 22.29 14.87 -42.15
CA TYR A 29 21.98 14.99 -40.72
C TYR A 29 21.19 16.25 -40.39
N ASP A 30 21.63 17.40 -40.87
CA ASP A 30 21.01 18.67 -40.56
C ASP A 30 19.56 18.74 -41.07
N GLY A 31 19.30 18.19 -42.25
CA GLY A 31 17.94 18.15 -42.81
C GLY A 31 17.04 17.08 -42.16
N PHE A 32 17.61 15.96 -41.72
CA PHE A 32 16.84 14.87 -41.17
C PHE A 32 16.47 15.10 -39.70
N LEU A 33 17.41 15.53 -38.87
CA LEU A 33 17.16 15.91 -37.48
C LEU A 33 16.22 17.10 -37.39
N TYR A 34 16.37 18.08 -38.26
CA TYR A 34 15.46 19.21 -38.34
C TYR A 34 14.04 18.80 -38.78
N LYS A 35 13.90 17.84 -39.69
CA LYS A 35 12.59 17.31 -40.11
C LYS A 35 11.93 16.47 -38.98
N ILE A 36 12.69 15.70 -38.24
CA ILE A 36 12.18 14.95 -37.07
C ILE A 36 11.75 15.94 -36.00
N TYR A 37 12.60 16.90 -35.68
CA TYR A 37 12.31 17.98 -34.74
C TYR A 37 11.03 18.73 -35.13
N LYS A 38 10.93 19.20 -36.35
CA LYS A 38 9.76 19.93 -36.88
C LYS A 38 8.47 19.09 -36.87
N ARG A 39 8.58 17.79 -36.99
CA ARG A 39 7.43 16.86 -36.96
C ARG A 39 6.95 16.56 -35.55
N LEU A 40 7.89 16.50 -34.58
CA LEU A 40 7.59 16.25 -33.16
C LEU A 40 7.14 17.53 -32.44
N THR A 41 7.63 18.70 -32.84
CA THR A 41 7.33 19.99 -32.23
C THR A 41 6.12 20.72 -32.84
N LYS A 42 5.45 20.13 -33.82
CA LYS A 42 4.19 20.70 -34.37
C LYS A 42 3.10 20.90 -33.32
N THR A 43 3.24 20.31 -32.17
CA THR A 43 2.24 20.34 -31.10
C THR A 43 2.58 21.27 -29.91
N ALA A 44 3.83 21.72 -29.75
CA ALA A 44 4.21 22.77 -28.79
C ALA A 44 5.67 23.23 -29.02
N PRO A 45 5.92 24.41 -29.59
CA PRO A 45 7.29 24.89 -29.85
C PRO A 45 7.90 25.43 -28.55
N ASP A 46 8.85 24.71 -27.97
CA ASP A 46 9.74 25.22 -26.94
C ASP A 46 10.93 25.92 -27.64
N LYS A 47 10.93 27.28 -27.67
CA LYS A 47 11.97 28.09 -28.32
C LYS A 47 13.34 27.97 -27.65
N GLU A 48 13.38 27.70 -26.33
CA GLU A 48 14.64 27.50 -25.60
C GLU A 48 15.35 26.20 -26.02
N LEU A 49 14.57 25.14 -26.23
CA LEU A 49 15.08 23.86 -26.75
C LEU A 49 15.71 24.01 -28.13
N LEU A 50 15.11 24.79 -29.02
CA LEU A 50 15.62 25.10 -30.39
C LEU A 50 16.97 25.80 -30.32
N ASN A 51 17.08 26.79 -29.43
CA ASN A 51 18.27 27.61 -29.30
C ASN A 51 19.44 26.85 -28.66
N SER A 52 19.19 25.84 -27.81
CA SER A 52 20.23 25.03 -27.18
C SER A 52 20.83 23.99 -28.12
N VAL A 53 20.09 23.49 -29.08
CA VAL A 53 20.52 22.41 -30.01
C VAL A 53 21.25 22.98 -31.26
N GLN A 54 20.89 24.17 -31.74
CA GLN A 54 21.48 24.79 -32.94
C GLN A 54 23.02 25.02 -32.89
N PRO A 55 23.63 25.46 -31.76
CA PRO A 55 25.08 25.67 -31.72
C PRO A 55 25.90 24.38 -31.82
N VAL A 56 25.35 23.26 -31.32
CA VAL A 56 26.04 21.95 -31.32
C VAL A 56 26.11 21.35 -32.72
N LEU A 57 25.10 21.60 -33.56
CA LEU A 57 25.03 21.07 -34.91
C LEU A 57 25.91 21.84 -35.93
N ARG A 58 26.45 23.01 -35.58
CA ARG A 58 27.19 23.90 -36.51
C ARG A 58 28.71 23.87 -36.42
N ARG A 59 29.31 23.12 -35.44
CA ARG A 59 30.78 23.08 -35.29
C ARG A 59 31.44 22.07 -36.24
N LYS A 60 32.38 22.55 -37.06
CA LYS A 60 33.25 21.69 -37.87
C LYS A 60 34.55 21.38 -37.12
N THR A 61 34.80 20.11 -36.83
CA THR A 61 36.00 19.62 -36.17
C THR A 61 36.55 18.39 -36.92
N GLY A 62 37.79 17.99 -36.65
CA GLY A 62 38.43 16.85 -37.30
C GLY A 62 37.67 15.51 -37.08
N GLU A 63 37.87 14.51 -37.94
CA GLU A 63 36.98 13.35 -38.12
C GLU A 63 36.67 12.56 -36.86
N ALA A 64 37.65 12.29 -35.99
CA ALA A 64 37.43 11.58 -34.75
C ALA A 64 36.72 12.42 -33.65
N ALA A 65 37.05 13.71 -33.57
CA ALA A 65 36.37 14.67 -32.71
C ALA A 65 34.93 14.94 -33.21
N PHE A 66 34.73 15.00 -34.50
CA PHE A 66 33.43 15.11 -35.13
C PHE A 66 32.51 13.94 -34.83
N LEU A 67 33.01 12.70 -34.88
CA LEU A 67 32.23 11.51 -34.54
C LEU A 67 31.82 11.47 -33.06
N LYS A 68 32.72 11.91 -32.15
CA LYS A 68 32.44 12.03 -30.74
C LYS A 68 31.39 13.12 -30.48
N GLU A 69 31.59 14.32 -30.99
CA GLU A 69 30.67 15.45 -30.82
C GLU A 69 29.30 15.17 -31.43
N THR A 70 29.26 14.49 -32.60
CA THR A 70 28.00 14.09 -33.24
C THR A 70 27.25 13.06 -32.40
N ARG A 71 27.97 12.08 -31.80
CA ARG A 71 27.37 11.11 -30.88
C ARG A 71 26.79 11.82 -29.66
N ASP A 72 27.57 12.72 -29.06
CA ASP A 72 27.19 13.43 -27.85
C ASP A 72 26.00 14.37 -28.12
N ALA A 73 25.97 15.03 -29.28
CA ALA A 73 24.85 15.84 -29.75
C ALA A 73 23.56 15.01 -29.97
N ILE A 74 23.71 13.79 -30.53
CA ILE A 74 22.56 12.90 -30.72
C ILE A 74 22.02 12.43 -29.36
N LEU A 75 22.91 12.06 -28.42
CA LEU A 75 22.51 11.66 -27.08
C LEU A 75 21.77 12.77 -26.35
N GLU A 76 22.30 14.00 -26.41
CA GLU A 76 21.66 15.17 -25.79
C GLU A 76 20.33 15.51 -26.47
N THR A 77 20.27 15.50 -27.81
CA THR A 77 19.01 15.71 -28.52
C THR A 77 17.95 14.67 -28.17
N THR A 78 18.37 13.39 -28.06
CA THR A 78 17.47 12.32 -27.65
C THR A 78 16.98 12.54 -26.22
N ARG A 79 17.85 12.96 -25.31
CA ARG A 79 17.51 13.27 -23.91
C ARG A 79 16.53 14.43 -23.83
N LEU A 80 16.75 15.51 -24.58
CA LEU A 80 15.85 16.67 -24.63
C LEU A 80 14.49 16.33 -25.23
N LEU A 81 14.45 15.46 -26.26
CA LEU A 81 13.20 14.96 -26.82
C LEU A 81 12.41 14.12 -25.79
N LYS A 82 13.09 13.21 -25.08
CA LYS A 82 12.48 12.44 -24.01
C LYS A 82 11.93 13.33 -22.91
N TYR A 83 12.72 14.32 -22.50
CA TYR A 83 12.29 15.34 -21.53
C TYR A 83 11.04 16.10 -21.99
N SER A 84 10.99 16.53 -23.27
CA SER A 84 9.84 17.26 -23.80
C SER A 84 8.54 16.44 -23.86
N LEU A 85 8.64 15.12 -23.80
CA LEU A 85 7.49 14.21 -23.76
C LEU A 85 6.92 14.03 -22.34
N LEU A 86 7.66 14.46 -21.31
CA LEU A 86 7.16 14.38 -19.94
C LEU A 86 6.09 15.43 -19.66
N PRO A 87 5.06 15.12 -18.88
CA PRO A 87 4.17 16.11 -18.29
C PRO A 87 4.93 17.15 -17.46
N ALA A 88 4.32 18.32 -17.25
CA ALA A 88 4.97 19.44 -16.54
C ALA A 88 5.42 19.04 -15.12
N GLU A 89 4.62 18.29 -14.40
CA GLU A 89 4.89 17.79 -13.05
C GLU A 89 6.14 16.90 -13.02
N LEU A 90 6.26 15.99 -13.99
CA LEU A 90 7.41 15.10 -14.11
C LEU A 90 8.67 15.83 -14.59
N ARG A 91 8.52 16.87 -15.43
CA ARG A 91 9.65 17.76 -15.76
C ARG A 91 10.19 18.50 -14.54
N ALA A 92 9.29 19.03 -13.71
CA ALA A 92 9.66 19.69 -12.46
C ALA A 92 10.35 18.69 -11.48
N ALA A 93 9.84 17.46 -11.39
CA ALA A 93 10.45 16.40 -10.56
C ALA A 93 11.85 15.99 -11.09
N TRP A 94 12.04 15.97 -12.39
CA TRP A 94 13.35 15.75 -13.00
C TRP A 94 14.35 16.85 -12.64
N HIS A 95 13.97 18.11 -12.79
CA HIS A 95 14.83 19.24 -12.41
C HIS A 95 15.14 19.26 -10.90
N GLY A 96 14.19 18.87 -10.07
CA GLY A 96 14.37 18.74 -8.63
C GLY A 96 15.16 17.49 -8.19
N GLY A 97 15.68 16.68 -9.12
CA GLY A 97 16.47 15.48 -8.83
C GLY A 97 15.66 14.29 -8.30
N LYS A 98 14.34 14.36 -8.26
CA LYS A 98 13.45 13.28 -7.82
C LYS A 98 13.36 12.13 -8.83
N ILE A 99 13.56 12.39 -10.10
CA ILE A 99 13.57 11.40 -11.19
C ILE A 99 14.99 11.34 -11.76
N SER A 100 15.56 10.14 -11.78
CA SER A 100 16.91 9.87 -12.33
C SER A 100 16.89 9.10 -13.66
N ASP A 101 15.81 8.34 -13.92
CA ASP A 101 15.65 7.50 -15.13
C ASP A 101 14.46 7.96 -15.98
N ILE A 102 14.79 8.67 -17.07
CA ILE A 102 13.77 9.20 -17.98
C ILE A 102 13.09 8.12 -18.81
N ASP A 103 13.77 7.00 -19.09
CA ASP A 103 13.23 5.93 -19.92
C ASP A 103 12.20 5.10 -19.12
N GLU A 104 12.52 4.75 -17.90
CA GLU A 104 11.55 4.11 -17.00
C GLU A 104 10.38 5.05 -16.69
N THR A 105 10.63 6.34 -16.48
CA THR A 105 9.57 7.33 -16.28
C THR A 105 8.61 7.41 -17.46
N LEU A 106 9.14 7.51 -18.70
CA LEU A 106 8.31 7.54 -19.90
C LEU A 106 7.52 6.25 -20.10
N LYS A 107 8.13 5.10 -19.77
CA LYS A 107 7.47 3.81 -19.84
C LYS A 107 6.26 3.76 -18.90
N TYR A 108 6.43 4.13 -17.64
CA TYR A 108 5.32 4.15 -16.69
C TYR A 108 4.30 5.23 -16.99
N GLN A 109 4.73 6.41 -17.48
CA GLN A 109 3.82 7.46 -17.93
C GLN A 109 2.92 6.99 -19.08
N SER A 110 3.42 6.12 -19.97
CA SER A 110 2.60 5.57 -21.05
C SER A 110 1.43 4.74 -20.55
N TYR A 111 1.59 4.00 -19.45
CA TYR A 111 0.46 3.30 -18.82
C TYR A 111 -0.55 4.27 -18.22
N GLN A 112 -0.08 5.34 -17.55
CA GLN A 112 -0.97 6.38 -17.03
C GLN A 112 -1.77 7.08 -18.16
N ASP A 113 -1.16 7.30 -19.31
CA ASP A 113 -1.86 7.83 -20.49
C ASP A 113 -2.88 6.83 -21.07
N CYS A 114 -2.59 5.53 -21.04
CA CYS A 114 -3.57 4.49 -21.40
C CYS A 114 -4.77 4.48 -20.43
N TYR A 115 -4.54 4.66 -19.13
CA TYR A 115 -5.63 4.75 -18.17
C TYR A 115 -6.55 5.95 -18.43
N LYS A 116 -6.03 7.10 -18.86
CA LYS A 116 -6.87 8.25 -19.28
C LYS A 116 -7.83 7.88 -20.41
N ILE A 117 -7.37 7.04 -21.36
CA ILE A 117 -8.23 6.55 -22.45
C ILE A 117 -9.31 5.62 -21.89
N SER A 118 -8.94 4.72 -21.00
CA SER A 118 -9.89 3.80 -20.36
C SER A 118 -10.93 4.56 -19.53
N LEU A 119 -10.51 5.53 -18.72
CA LEU A 119 -11.42 6.36 -17.94
C LEU A 119 -12.43 7.12 -18.80
N ARG A 120 -12.01 7.65 -19.97
CA ARG A 120 -12.95 8.25 -20.93
C ARG A 120 -14.00 7.26 -21.42
N LYS A 121 -13.62 5.99 -21.64
CA LYS A 121 -14.60 4.93 -21.98
C LYS A 121 -15.55 4.68 -20.81
N LEU A 122 -15.06 4.67 -19.57
CA LEU A 122 -15.88 4.50 -18.38
C LEU A 122 -16.85 5.67 -18.20
N ARG A 123 -16.40 6.92 -18.43
CA ARG A 123 -17.29 8.07 -18.43
C ARG A 123 -18.44 7.91 -19.45
N LEU A 124 -18.13 7.58 -20.71
CA LEU A 124 -19.13 7.38 -21.73
C LEU A 124 -20.10 6.23 -21.38
N LYS A 125 -19.58 5.15 -20.78
CA LYS A 125 -20.39 4.04 -20.28
C LYS A 125 -21.39 4.50 -19.20
N HIS A 126 -20.92 5.31 -18.24
CA HIS A 126 -21.75 5.88 -17.19
C HIS A 126 -22.78 6.87 -17.75
N GLU A 127 -22.38 7.77 -18.67
CA GLU A 127 -23.28 8.70 -19.36
C GLU A 127 -24.40 7.96 -20.16
N ALA A 128 -24.12 6.72 -20.60
CA ALA A 128 -25.10 5.83 -21.21
C ALA A 128 -25.98 5.07 -20.19
N GLY A 129 -25.93 5.42 -18.89
CA GLY A 129 -26.74 4.80 -17.82
C GLY A 129 -26.24 3.43 -17.37
N GLN A 130 -25.01 3.04 -17.69
CA GLN A 130 -24.42 1.76 -17.26
C GLN A 130 -23.52 1.97 -16.03
N LYS A 131 -23.62 1.07 -15.06
CA LYS A 131 -22.75 1.06 -13.89
C LYS A 131 -21.33 0.57 -14.23
N ILE A 132 -20.34 1.08 -13.52
CA ILE A 132 -18.93 0.68 -13.62
C ILE A 132 -18.70 -0.57 -12.78
N ARG A 133 -18.19 -1.62 -13.39
CA ARG A 133 -17.93 -2.90 -12.75
C ARG A 133 -16.57 -2.87 -12.06
N VAL A 134 -16.54 -3.13 -10.76
CA VAL A 134 -15.32 -3.07 -9.93
C VAL A 134 -15.01 -4.44 -9.34
N GLY A 135 -13.81 -4.97 -9.62
CA GLY A 135 -13.32 -6.21 -9.02
C GLY A 135 -12.42 -5.92 -7.82
N PHE A 136 -12.81 -6.41 -6.63
CA PHE A 136 -11.99 -6.36 -5.43
C PHE A 136 -11.20 -7.67 -5.30
N LEU A 137 -9.88 -7.63 -5.56
CA LEU A 137 -9.02 -8.81 -5.46
C LEU A 137 -8.66 -9.08 -4.00
N VAL A 138 -9.13 -10.18 -3.44
CA VAL A 138 -8.91 -10.57 -2.04
C VAL A 138 -8.11 -11.87 -1.99
N VAL A 139 -7.05 -11.89 -1.19
CA VAL A 139 -6.21 -13.08 -0.93
C VAL A 139 -6.65 -13.80 0.34
N PHE A 140 -6.98 -13.02 1.39
CA PHE A 140 -7.42 -13.51 2.69
C PHE A 140 -8.66 -12.74 3.15
N ASP A 141 -9.64 -13.42 3.68
CA ASP A 141 -10.84 -12.80 4.29
C ASP A 141 -10.50 -11.84 5.42
N SER A 142 -9.53 -12.20 6.27
CA SER A 142 -9.10 -11.41 7.42
C SER A 142 -8.37 -10.10 7.09
N VAL A 143 -7.99 -9.88 5.83
CA VAL A 143 -7.31 -8.65 5.38
C VAL A 143 -8.09 -7.89 4.30
N PHE A 144 -9.42 -8.05 4.26
CA PHE A 144 -10.28 -7.27 3.37
C PHE A 144 -10.54 -5.87 3.92
N GLN A 145 -9.52 -5.03 3.97
CA GLN A 145 -9.59 -3.68 4.55
C GLN A 145 -10.42 -2.67 3.74
N LEU A 146 -10.81 -2.99 2.52
CA LEU A 146 -11.71 -2.17 1.70
C LEU A 146 -13.16 -2.63 1.78
N GLU A 147 -13.51 -3.41 2.80
CA GLU A 147 -14.88 -3.86 3.02
C GLU A 147 -15.86 -2.69 3.08
N SER A 148 -15.53 -1.62 3.81
CA SER A 148 -16.37 -0.42 3.91
C SER A 148 -16.61 0.24 2.55
N LEU A 149 -15.60 0.33 1.70
CA LEU A 149 -15.71 0.86 0.33
C LEU A 149 -16.57 -0.07 -0.54
N TYR A 150 -16.35 -1.38 -0.46
CA TYR A 150 -17.16 -2.38 -1.16
C TYR A 150 -18.64 -2.28 -0.78
N LEU A 151 -18.94 -2.21 0.52
CA LEU A 151 -20.33 -2.09 1.02
C LEU A 151 -20.99 -0.76 0.63
N LYS A 152 -20.24 0.33 0.55
CA LYS A 152 -20.75 1.61 0.02
C LYS A 152 -21.02 1.52 -1.47
N MET A 153 -20.11 0.94 -2.27
CA MET A 153 -20.30 0.76 -3.71
C MET A 153 -21.49 -0.15 -4.05
N LEU A 154 -21.82 -1.15 -3.20
CA LEU A 154 -23.02 -1.98 -3.38
C LEU A 154 -24.33 -1.18 -3.32
N LYS A 155 -24.33 -0.10 -2.56
CA LYS A 155 -25.49 0.78 -2.37
C LYS A 155 -25.50 1.98 -3.32
N ASP A 156 -24.43 2.14 -4.08
CA ASP A 156 -24.23 3.27 -4.99
C ASP A 156 -24.73 2.95 -6.40
N ASP A 157 -25.27 3.96 -7.09
CA ASP A 157 -25.78 3.78 -8.45
C ASP A 157 -24.71 3.90 -9.54
N PHE A 158 -23.51 4.33 -9.17
CA PHE A 158 -22.38 4.49 -10.09
C PHE A 158 -21.64 3.18 -10.33
N PHE A 159 -21.53 2.32 -9.31
CA PHE A 159 -20.70 1.11 -9.33
C PHE A 159 -21.49 -0.19 -9.22
N THR A 160 -20.89 -1.27 -9.71
CA THR A 160 -21.29 -2.66 -9.45
C THR A 160 -20.04 -3.42 -8.99
N PRO A 161 -19.80 -3.54 -7.67
CA PRO A 161 -18.64 -4.20 -7.13
C PRO A 161 -18.85 -5.71 -6.98
N GLU A 162 -17.80 -6.50 -7.21
CA GLU A 162 -17.73 -7.93 -6.89
C GLU A 162 -16.40 -8.24 -6.20
N ILE A 163 -16.39 -9.22 -5.31
CA ILE A 163 -15.19 -9.74 -4.68
C ILE A 163 -14.65 -10.89 -5.52
N VAL A 164 -13.34 -10.85 -5.81
CA VAL A 164 -12.63 -11.91 -6.53
C VAL A 164 -11.59 -12.50 -5.60
N VAL A 165 -11.78 -13.75 -5.17
CA VAL A 165 -10.79 -14.45 -4.36
C VAL A 165 -9.68 -14.98 -5.27
N VAL A 166 -8.45 -14.51 -5.03
CA VAL A 166 -7.28 -14.85 -5.84
C VAL A 166 -6.24 -15.60 -5.02
N PRO A 167 -5.54 -16.59 -5.60
CA PRO A 167 -4.51 -17.32 -4.91
C PRO A 167 -3.24 -16.50 -4.70
N HIS A 168 -2.49 -16.86 -3.66
CA HIS A 168 -1.18 -16.32 -3.33
C HIS A 168 -0.13 -17.42 -3.45
N LYS A 169 0.96 -17.19 -4.18
CA LYS A 169 1.98 -18.20 -4.48
C LYS A 169 2.65 -18.85 -3.26
N SER A 170 2.66 -18.17 -2.11
CA SER A 170 3.28 -18.70 -0.89
C SER A 170 2.36 -19.60 -0.07
N PHE A 171 1.09 -19.74 -0.45
CA PHE A 171 0.11 -20.51 0.31
C PHE A 171 -0.58 -21.54 -0.59
N GLY A 172 -1.03 -22.63 0.02
CA GLY A 172 -1.75 -23.68 -0.70
C GLY A 172 -3.15 -23.26 -1.16
N LEU A 173 -3.69 -23.99 -2.12
CA LEU A 173 -5.03 -23.74 -2.68
C LEU A 173 -6.16 -23.92 -1.65
N ASP A 174 -5.96 -24.71 -0.61
CA ASP A 174 -6.92 -24.86 0.49
C ASP A 174 -7.26 -23.53 1.16
N LEU A 175 -6.31 -22.58 1.19
CA LEU A 175 -6.56 -21.25 1.69
C LEU A 175 -7.50 -20.46 0.79
N VAL A 176 -7.38 -20.60 -0.53
CA VAL A 176 -8.29 -19.97 -1.52
C VAL A 176 -9.72 -20.45 -1.28
N GLU A 177 -9.90 -21.77 -1.11
CA GLU A 177 -11.22 -22.36 -0.86
C GLU A 177 -11.83 -21.89 0.44
N LYS A 178 -11.02 -21.88 1.53
CA LYS A 178 -11.46 -21.39 2.84
C LYS A 178 -11.88 -19.92 2.76
N THR A 179 -11.04 -19.08 2.13
CA THR A 179 -11.32 -17.64 1.94
C THR A 179 -12.57 -17.45 1.09
N TYR A 180 -12.71 -18.20 -0.01
CA TYR A 180 -13.89 -18.14 -0.86
C TYR A 180 -15.15 -18.54 -0.12
N ALA A 181 -15.13 -19.65 0.64
CA ALA A 181 -16.28 -20.11 1.41
C ALA A 181 -16.71 -19.06 2.44
N ALA A 182 -15.77 -18.50 3.20
CA ALA A 182 -16.05 -17.49 4.21
C ALA A 182 -16.65 -16.20 3.61
N LEU A 183 -16.06 -15.70 2.51
CA LEU A 183 -16.57 -14.49 1.85
C LEU A 183 -17.91 -14.76 1.13
N LYS A 184 -18.09 -15.95 0.54
CA LYS A 184 -19.35 -16.36 -0.10
C LYS A 184 -20.50 -16.46 0.90
N GLU A 185 -20.23 -16.99 2.08
CA GLU A 185 -21.19 -17.02 3.18
C GLU A 185 -21.63 -15.60 3.59
N LYS A 186 -20.68 -14.67 3.65
CA LYS A 186 -20.92 -13.30 4.10
C LYS A 186 -21.57 -12.41 3.03
N TYR A 187 -21.20 -12.53 1.75
CA TYR A 187 -21.56 -11.60 0.68
C TYR A 187 -22.35 -12.24 -0.48
N GLY A 188 -22.68 -13.52 -0.39
CA GLY A 188 -23.52 -14.22 -1.36
C GLY A 188 -22.94 -14.26 -2.78
N ASP A 189 -23.79 -13.99 -3.78
CA ASP A 189 -23.42 -14.12 -5.19
C ASP A 189 -22.47 -13.07 -5.73
N ASN A 190 -22.18 -12.02 -4.95
CA ASN A 190 -21.20 -11.00 -5.30
C ASN A 190 -19.74 -11.46 -5.08
N VAL A 191 -19.51 -12.74 -4.76
CA VAL A 191 -18.18 -13.32 -4.58
C VAL A 191 -17.94 -14.39 -5.63
N ILE A 192 -16.83 -14.24 -6.35
CA ILE A 192 -16.36 -15.22 -7.34
C ILE A 192 -14.99 -15.76 -6.94
N CYS A 193 -14.73 -17.02 -7.30
CA CYS A 193 -13.41 -17.61 -7.17
C CYS A 193 -12.61 -17.33 -8.45
N GLY A 194 -11.47 -16.65 -8.33
CA GLY A 194 -10.56 -16.36 -9.44
C GLY A 194 -9.67 -17.55 -9.84
N PHE A 195 -9.96 -18.74 -9.30
CA PHE A 195 -9.21 -19.96 -9.55
C PHE A 195 -10.15 -21.17 -9.66
N ASN A 196 -9.94 -21.99 -10.69
CA ASN A 196 -10.64 -23.26 -10.86
C ASN A 196 -9.74 -24.40 -10.39
N LYS A 197 -10.12 -25.05 -9.29
CA LYS A 197 -9.37 -26.16 -8.69
C LYS A 197 -9.38 -27.43 -9.56
N GLU A 198 -10.48 -27.69 -10.25
CA GLU A 198 -10.63 -28.89 -11.06
C GLU A 198 -9.69 -28.90 -12.26
N THR A 199 -9.57 -27.74 -12.92
CA THR A 199 -8.66 -27.57 -14.07
C THR A 199 -7.28 -27.09 -13.65
N ASN A 200 -7.08 -26.69 -12.37
CA ASN A 200 -5.87 -26.07 -11.85
C ASN A 200 -5.49 -24.79 -12.60
N GLU A 201 -6.48 -24.01 -13.03
CA GLU A 201 -6.31 -22.84 -13.87
C GLU A 201 -6.81 -21.57 -13.18
N HIS A 202 -6.13 -20.45 -13.43
CA HIS A 202 -6.61 -19.13 -13.06
C HIS A 202 -7.65 -18.64 -14.06
N ILE A 203 -8.72 -18.06 -13.56
CA ILE A 203 -9.80 -17.51 -14.37
C ILE A 203 -9.37 -16.11 -14.83
N ASN A 204 -9.39 -15.87 -16.16
CA ASN A 204 -9.24 -14.55 -16.71
C ASN A 204 -10.51 -13.72 -16.44
N ILE A 205 -10.32 -12.54 -15.83
CA ILE A 205 -11.40 -11.65 -15.42
C ILE A 205 -11.42 -10.32 -16.19
N ASP A 206 -10.60 -10.17 -17.24
CA ASP A 206 -10.37 -8.89 -17.93
C ASP A 206 -11.68 -8.31 -18.52
N ASP A 207 -12.51 -9.15 -19.11
CA ASP A 207 -13.79 -8.73 -19.70
C ASP A 207 -14.91 -8.51 -18.65
N ARG A 208 -14.64 -8.93 -17.39
CA ARG A 208 -15.63 -8.82 -16.31
C ARG A 208 -15.62 -7.48 -15.64
N PHE A 209 -14.47 -6.83 -15.51
CA PHE A 209 -14.31 -5.61 -14.74
C PHE A 209 -13.78 -4.44 -15.56
N ASP A 210 -14.24 -3.26 -15.20
CA ASP A 210 -13.83 -1.98 -15.78
C ASP A 210 -12.75 -1.31 -14.92
N LEU A 211 -12.67 -1.68 -13.64
CA LEU A 211 -11.76 -1.15 -12.62
C LEU A 211 -11.40 -2.27 -11.64
N ILE A 212 -10.16 -2.33 -11.21
CA ILE A 212 -9.67 -3.35 -10.26
C ILE A 212 -9.14 -2.69 -8.99
N SER A 213 -9.55 -3.20 -7.83
CA SER A 213 -8.93 -2.90 -6.55
C SER A 213 -7.93 -3.97 -6.17
N THR A 214 -6.68 -3.56 -5.89
CA THR A 214 -5.65 -4.45 -5.36
C THR A 214 -5.32 -4.03 -3.92
N MET A 215 -5.11 -4.99 -3.03
CA MET A 215 -4.79 -4.75 -1.62
C MET A 215 -3.49 -5.43 -1.20
N ASN A 216 -3.03 -6.42 -1.97
CA ASN A 216 -1.81 -7.14 -1.67
C ASN A 216 -0.58 -6.33 -2.11
N PRO A 217 0.29 -5.89 -1.18
CA PRO A 217 1.51 -5.17 -1.52
C PRO A 217 2.62 -6.08 -2.06
N TYR A 218 2.41 -7.39 -2.04
CA TYR A 218 3.41 -8.40 -2.38
C TYR A 218 3.19 -8.93 -3.80
N GLU A 219 3.36 -8.07 -4.81
CA GLU A 219 3.17 -8.39 -6.23
C GLU A 219 3.94 -9.65 -6.69
N LEU A 220 5.11 -9.92 -6.07
CA LEU A 220 5.91 -11.11 -6.33
C LEU A 220 5.13 -12.41 -6.12
N TYR A 221 4.20 -12.41 -5.20
CA TYR A 221 3.39 -13.56 -4.85
C TYR A 221 2.02 -13.58 -5.57
N ALA A 222 1.69 -12.55 -6.32
CA ALA A 222 0.50 -12.56 -7.17
C ALA A 222 0.68 -13.49 -8.36
N HIS A 223 -0.38 -14.17 -8.78
CA HIS A 223 -0.37 -14.89 -10.05
C HIS A 223 -0.33 -13.91 -11.23
N SER A 224 0.16 -14.36 -12.39
CA SER A 224 0.29 -13.50 -13.57
C SER A 224 -1.04 -12.81 -13.96
N LEU A 225 -2.16 -13.51 -13.96
CA LEU A 225 -3.48 -12.98 -14.33
C LEU A 225 -4.15 -12.11 -13.23
N SER A 226 -3.61 -12.08 -12.00
CA SER A 226 -4.08 -11.21 -10.91
C SER A 226 -3.05 -10.16 -10.50
N SER A 227 -2.01 -9.98 -11.31
CA SER A 227 -0.95 -9.01 -11.06
C SER A 227 -1.34 -7.62 -11.56
N THR A 228 -0.81 -6.58 -10.91
CA THR A 228 -0.96 -5.19 -11.37
C THR A 228 -0.42 -5.00 -12.79
N ARG A 229 0.65 -5.71 -13.15
CA ARG A 229 1.22 -5.71 -14.50
C ARG A 229 0.22 -6.20 -15.54
N HIS A 230 -0.47 -7.30 -15.27
CA HIS A 230 -1.46 -7.86 -16.18
C HIS A 230 -2.57 -6.85 -16.50
N PHE A 231 -3.16 -6.24 -15.46
CA PHE A 231 -4.21 -5.25 -15.65
C PHE A 231 -3.71 -3.98 -16.37
N ALA A 232 -2.48 -3.56 -16.07
CA ALA A 232 -1.88 -2.44 -16.78
C ALA A 232 -1.68 -2.73 -18.28
N GLU A 233 -1.22 -3.91 -18.64
CA GLU A 233 -1.05 -4.36 -20.03
C GLU A 233 -2.40 -4.53 -20.74
N ALA A 234 -3.44 -4.97 -20.02
CA ALA A 234 -4.82 -5.03 -20.52
C ALA A 234 -5.49 -3.63 -20.61
N GLY A 235 -4.87 -2.59 -20.05
CA GLY A 235 -5.41 -1.22 -20.02
C GLY A 235 -6.57 -1.07 -19.03
N ILE A 236 -6.68 -1.94 -18.04
CA ILE A 236 -7.67 -1.88 -16.97
C ILE A 236 -7.07 -1.05 -15.82
N PRO A 237 -7.63 0.12 -15.47
CA PRO A 237 -7.13 0.91 -14.36
C PRO A 237 -7.24 0.13 -13.04
N SER A 238 -6.18 0.18 -12.24
CA SER A 238 -6.20 -0.41 -10.90
C SER A 238 -5.94 0.63 -9.83
N PHE A 239 -6.58 0.49 -8.67
CA PHE A 239 -6.27 1.29 -7.49
C PHE A 239 -5.82 0.40 -6.34
N PHE A 240 -5.00 0.97 -5.47
CA PHE A 240 -4.37 0.25 -4.38
C PHE A 240 -4.53 1.00 -3.06
N VAL A 241 -4.90 0.26 -2.01
CA VAL A 241 -4.83 0.70 -0.61
C VAL A 241 -4.05 -0.36 0.17
N ASN A 242 -3.08 0.05 0.96
CA ASN A 242 -2.29 -0.89 1.75
C ASN A 242 -3.15 -1.53 2.85
N TYR A 243 -2.91 -2.81 3.17
CA TYR A 243 -3.67 -3.50 4.22
C TYR A 243 -3.17 -3.21 5.64
N MET A 244 -2.00 -2.60 5.78
CA MET A 244 -1.38 -2.27 7.07
C MET A 244 -0.61 -0.95 6.99
N PRO A 245 -0.39 -0.25 8.11
CA PRO A 245 0.38 1.00 8.13
C PRO A 245 1.83 0.77 7.69
N PHE A 246 2.42 1.84 7.18
CA PHE A 246 3.79 1.80 6.67
C PHE A 246 4.81 1.97 7.81
N LEU A 247 5.21 0.89 8.42
CA LEU A 247 6.08 0.88 9.61
C LEU A 247 7.45 0.22 9.36
N THR A 248 7.68 -0.38 8.19
CA THR A 248 8.91 -1.12 7.91
C THR A 248 9.60 -0.70 6.62
N GLU A 249 10.96 -0.77 6.60
CA GLU A 249 11.75 -0.51 5.40
C GLU A 249 11.52 -1.55 4.30
N GLY A 250 11.19 -2.80 4.66
CA GLY A 250 10.82 -3.82 3.69
C GLY A 250 9.61 -3.42 2.85
N GLN A 251 8.64 -2.72 3.44
CA GLN A 251 7.52 -2.15 2.71
C GLN A 251 7.97 -1.06 1.72
N HIS A 252 8.98 -0.25 2.08
CA HIS A 252 9.56 0.74 1.17
C HIS A 252 10.22 0.10 -0.05
N ILE A 253 11.00 -0.96 0.13
CA ILE A 253 11.60 -1.71 -0.98
C ILE A 253 10.53 -2.24 -1.93
N MET A 254 9.45 -2.82 -1.40
CA MET A 254 8.34 -3.31 -2.21
C MET A 254 7.64 -2.20 -3.00
N ARG A 255 7.63 -0.97 -2.48
CA ARG A 255 7.03 0.20 -3.14
C ARG A 255 7.84 0.74 -4.31
N LYS A 256 9.15 0.45 -4.37
CA LYS A 256 9.99 0.75 -5.55
C LYS A 256 9.76 -0.22 -6.71
N GLN A 257 8.98 -1.29 -6.51
CA GLN A 257 8.67 -2.26 -7.55
C GLN A 257 7.78 -1.66 -8.66
N ALA A 258 7.83 -2.31 -9.81
CA ALA A 258 7.03 -1.94 -10.99
C ALA A 258 5.54 -1.75 -10.66
N GLN A 259 4.98 -2.52 -9.72
CA GLN A 259 3.60 -2.42 -9.26
C GLN A 259 3.20 -0.98 -8.95
N LYS A 260 4.01 -0.24 -8.17
CA LYS A 260 3.65 1.13 -7.73
C LYS A 260 3.61 2.13 -8.88
N ASN A 261 4.44 1.90 -9.90
CA ASN A 261 4.46 2.73 -11.10
C ASN A 261 3.40 2.30 -12.13
N LEU A 262 2.95 1.04 -12.07
CA LEU A 262 1.89 0.51 -12.95
C LEU A 262 0.49 0.77 -12.42
N THR A 263 0.31 0.92 -11.12
CA THR A 263 -1.00 1.22 -10.50
C THR A 263 -1.50 2.60 -10.96
N TRP A 264 -2.76 2.67 -11.38
CA TRP A 264 -3.37 3.94 -11.77
C TRP A 264 -3.44 4.93 -10.61
N LYS A 265 -4.00 4.51 -9.45
CA LYS A 265 -4.04 5.34 -8.24
C LYS A 265 -3.66 4.53 -7.02
N ILE A 266 -2.83 5.13 -6.16
CA ILE A 266 -2.47 4.59 -4.86
C ILE A 266 -3.02 5.55 -3.82
N PHE A 267 -3.87 5.05 -2.93
CA PHE A 267 -4.41 5.81 -1.81
C PHE A 267 -3.52 5.61 -0.60
N ALA A 268 -2.71 6.61 -0.29
CA ALA A 268 -1.86 6.61 0.90
C ALA A 268 -2.72 6.80 2.15
N GLN A 269 -2.48 5.96 3.15
CA GLN A 269 -3.24 5.95 4.41
C GLN A 269 -2.81 7.06 5.35
N GLU A 270 -1.52 7.39 5.34
CA GLU A 270 -0.92 8.35 6.26
C GLU A 270 0.23 9.14 5.60
N LYS A 271 0.69 10.18 6.28
CA LYS A 271 1.66 11.12 5.70
C LYS A 271 3.02 10.48 5.36
N TYR A 272 3.53 9.59 6.19
CA TYR A 272 4.82 8.91 5.92
C TYR A 272 4.73 7.96 4.73
N GLU A 273 3.58 7.31 4.56
CA GLU A 273 3.32 6.51 3.37
C GLU A 273 3.31 7.39 2.11
N LEU A 274 2.62 8.53 2.17
CA LEU A 274 2.60 9.49 1.07
C LEU A 274 4.02 9.93 0.71
N ASP A 275 4.81 10.37 1.70
CA ASP A 275 6.17 10.84 1.47
C ASP A 275 7.06 9.74 0.87
N SER A 276 6.92 8.51 1.36
CA SER A 276 7.64 7.34 0.82
C SER A 276 7.26 6.98 -0.61
N LEU A 277 5.99 7.13 -0.98
CA LEU A 277 5.49 6.79 -2.31
C LEU A 277 5.86 7.81 -3.38
N THR A 278 6.23 9.05 -2.99
CA THR A 278 6.72 10.04 -3.95
C THR A 278 8.10 9.69 -4.53
N ASP A 279 8.86 8.79 -3.90
CA ASP A 279 10.13 8.25 -4.42
C ASP A 279 9.88 7.08 -5.40
N ASN A 280 9.19 7.37 -6.49
CA ASN A 280 8.93 6.44 -7.59
C ASN A 280 9.21 7.11 -8.95
N HIS A 281 9.18 6.34 -10.04
CA HIS A 281 9.42 6.86 -11.40
C HIS A 281 8.37 7.88 -11.87
N LEU A 282 7.21 7.93 -11.25
CA LEU A 282 6.16 8.92 -11.51
C LEU A 282 6.18 10.09 -10.53
N ALA A 283 7.18 10.17 -9.65
CA ALA A 283 7.32 11.19 -8.61
C ALA A 283 6.04 11.39 -7.78
N GLY A 284 5.29 10.32 -7.52
CA GLY A 284 4.05 10.34 -6.75
C GLY A 284 2.82 10.90 -7.46
N THR A 285 2.87 11.19 -8.78
CA THR A 285 1.70 11.74 -9.51
C THR A 285 0.49 10.82 -9.55
N ASN A 286 0.69 9.54 -9.26
CA ASN A 286 -0.37 8.56 -9.11
C ASN A 286 -0.74 8.26 -7.64
N VAL A 287 -0.24 9.04 -6.68
CA VAL A 287 -0.50 8.86 -5.25
C VAL A 287 -1.44 9.94 -4.73
N VAL A 288 -2.43 9.54 -3.95
CA VAL A 288 -3.44 10.42 -3.34
C VAL A 288 -3.55 10.11 -1.86
N SER A 289 -3.52 11.12 -1.00
CA SER A 289 -3.67 10.93 0.45
C SER A 289 -5.10 11.23 0.87
N LEU A 290 -5.87 10.19 1.17
CA LEU A 290 -7.28 10.29 1.60
C LEU A 290 -7.52 9.64 2.97
N GLY A 291 -6.49 9.17 3.63
CA GLY A 291 -6.63 8.48 4.91
C GLY A 291 -6.91 6.99 4.75
N TRP A 292 -7.41 6.39 5.82
CA TRP A 292 -7.46 4.93 5.97
C TRP A 292 -8.92 4.41 6.03
N PRO A 293 -9.51 3.97 4.90
CA PRO A 293 -10.91 3.58 4.83
C PRO A 293 -11.34 2.53 5.87
N LYS A 294 -10.47 1.55 6.14
CA LYS A 294 -10.71 0.52 7.16
C LYS A 294 -11.11 1.11 8.51
N MET A 295 -10.47 2.22 8.89
CA MET A 295 -10.61 2.78 10.23
C MET A 295 -11.91 3.55 10.44
N ASP A 296 -12.62 3.92 9.38
CA ASP A 296 -13.92 4.59 9.47
C ASP A 296 -14.94 3.77 10.28
N ALA A 297 -14.85 2.45 10.21
CA ALA A 297 -15.71 1.54 10.97
C ALA A 297 -15.62 1.75 12.50
N LEU A 298 -14.50 2.26 13.02
CA LEU A 298 -14.39 2.60 14.44
C LEU A 298 -15.36 3.71 14.88
N ALA A 299 -15.60 4.68 14.00
CA ALA A 299 -16.48 5.81 14.31
C ALA A 299 -17.97 5.41 14.41
N GLU A 300 -18.34 4.29 13.77
CA GLU A 300 -19.74 3.78 13.80
C GLU A 300 -20.03 2.99 15.07
N ILE A 301 -19.01 2.59 15.83
CA ILE A 301 -19.14 1.77 17.03
C ILE A 301 -19.53 2.64 18.23
N LYS A 302 -20.62 2.29 18.88
CA LYS A 302 -21.07 2.97 20.09
C LYS A 302 -20.27 2.53 21.31
N LYS A 303 -19.72 3.50 22.05
CA LYS A 303 -19.08 3.23 23.35
C LYS A 303 -20.12 2.66 24.33
N LYS A 304 -19.78 1.53 24.93
CA LYS A 304 -20.58 0.87 25.97
C LYS A 304 -20.25 1.48 27.34
N LYS A 305 -21.27 1.80 28.13
CA LYS A 305 -21.08 2.19 29.55
C LYS A 305 -20.56 0.99 30.31
N ARG A 306 -19.45 1.14 31.05
CA ARG A 306 -18.82 0.10 31.86
C ARG A 306 -18.47 0.67 33.22
N ASN A 307 -18.56 -0.17 34.23
CA ASN A 307 -18.17 0.19 35.60
C ASN A 307 -16.72 -0.24 35.93
N ARG A 308 -16.11 -1.02 35.06
CA ARG A 308 -14.77 -1.54 35.19
C ARG A 308 -13.91 -1.07 34.01
N LYS A 309 -12.63 -0.83 34.29
CA LYS A 309 -11.66 -0.57 33.22
C LYS A 309 -11.45 -1.84 32.40
N LYS A 310 -11.26 -1.71 31.10
CA LYS A 310 -10.95 -2.82 30.21
C LYS A 310 -9.60 -2.62 29.55
N ILE A 311 -8.70 -3.59 29.69
CA ILE A 311 -7.37 -3.59 29.08
C ILE A 311 -7.26 -4.75 28.11
N ILE A 312 -6.75 -4.46 26.91
CA ILE A 312 -6.43 -5.47 25.91
C ILE A 312 -4.98 -5.89 26.10
N LEU A 313 -4.73 -7.19 26.15
CA LEU A 313 -3.40 -7.80 26.12
C LEU A 313 -3.24 -8.53 24.78
N ALA A 314 -2.44 -7.97 23.87
CA ALA A 314 -2.36 -8.42 22.48
C ALA A 314 -0.92 -8.75 22.05
N PRO A 315 -0.38 -9.90 22.44
CA PRO A 315 0.95 -10.32 22.04
C PRO A 315 0.99 -10.74 20.56
N HIS A 316 2.08 -10.37 19.88
CA HIS A 316 2.30 -10.61 18.46
C HIS A 316 3.03 -11.94 18.20
N HIS A 317 2.97 -12.40 16.95
CA HIS A 317 3.51 -13.70 16.53
C HIS A 317 4.96 -13.66 16.00
N SER A 318 5.60 -12.48 15.88
CA SER A 318 6.94 -12.31 15.30
C SER A 318 8.05 -12.69 16.28
N LEU A 319 8.10 -13.96 16.64
CA LEU A 319 9.02 -14.56 17.60
C LEU A 319 10.47 -14.62 17.05
N SER A 320 11.41 -14.99 17.91
CA SER A 320 12.83 -15.13 17.59
C SER A 320 13.13 -16.11 16.44
N ILE A 321 12.30 -17.14 16.27
CA ILE A 321 12.43 -18.15 15.21
C ILE A 321 12.00 -17.68 13.81
N ASN A 322 11.27 -16.57 13.71
CA ASN A 322 10.81 -16.09 12.42
C ASN A 322 11.98 -15.61 11.56
N THR A 323 11.88 -15.82 10.25
CA THR A 323 12.92 -15.41 9.28
C THR A 323 12.81 -13.96 8.86
N TYR A 324 11.65 -13.32 9.08
CA TYR A 324 11.39 -11.93 8.73
C TYR A 324 11.61 -10.97 9.90
N HIS A 325 11.85 -9.71 9.60
CA HIS A 325 12.01 -8.61 10.56
C HIS A 325 10.92 -7.55 10.37
N PRO A 326 10.58 -6.79 11.43
CA PRO A 326 11.16 -6.84 12.77
C PRO A 326 10.57 -7.99 13.63
N LYS A 327 11.38 -8.51 14.55
CA LYS A 327 10.98 -9.54 15.53
C LYS A 327 10.51 -8.86 16.81
N THR A 328 9.30 -8.30 16.79
CA THR A 328 8.80 -7.48 17.91
C THR A 328 8.27 -8.29 19.09
N ALA A 329 7.85 -9.55 18.87
CA ALA A 329 7.19 -10.34 19.90
C ALA A 329 8.04 -10.49 21.16
N THR A 330 7.42 -10.18 22.30
CA THR A 330 7.99 -10.23 23.65
C THR A 330 7.32 -11.31 24.53
N PHE A 331 6.39 -12.07 23.97
CA PHE A 331 5.58 -13.03 24.69
C PHE A 331 6.40 -14.07 25.47
N GLU A 332 7.54 -14.53 24.89
CA GLU A 332 8.43 -15.48 25.57
C GLU A 332 8.96 -14.92 26.91
N LYS A 333 9.17 -13.60 26.99
CA LYS A 333 9.64 -12.92 28.21
C LYS A 333 8.52 -12.73 29.24
N TYR A 334 7.31 -12.40 28.79
CA TYR A 334 6.25 -11.94 29.68
C TYR A 334 5.11 -12.95 29.91
N ALA A 335 5.17 -14.13 29.31
CA ALA A 335 4.07 -15.07 29.37
C ALA A 335 3.65 -15.43 30.81
N GLU A 336 4.61 -15.71 31.68
CA GLU A 336 4.33 -16.04 33.10
C GLU A 336 3.79 -14.83 33.86
N PHE A 337 4.36 -13.65 33.62
CA PHE A 337 3.88 -12.41 34.23
C PHE A 337 2.43 -12.08 33.79
N PHE A 338 2.08 -12.31 32.52
CA PHE A 338 0.72 -12.06 32.06
C PHE A 338 -0.33 -12.91 32.76
N LEU A 339 0.00 -14.14 33.16
CA LEU A 339 -0.90 -14.98 33.94
C LEU A 339 -1.15 -14.44 35.37
N THR A 340 -0.27 -13.59 35.89
CA THR A 340 -0.47 -12.97 37.21
C THR A 340 -1.39 -11.76 37.19
N LEU A 341 -1.53 -11.08 36.03
CA LEU A 341 -2.24 -9.81 35.93
C LEU A 341 -3.73 -9.90 36.27
N PRO A 342 -4.51 -10.92 35.81
CA PRO A 342 -5.93 -11.01 36.13
C PRO A 342 -6.21 -11.15 37.64
N GLU A 343 -5.37 -11.89 38.33
CA GLU A 343 -5.49 -12.05 39.78
C GLU A 343 -5.03 -10.81 40.53
N LYS A 344 -3.90 -10.19 40.10
CA LYS A 344 -3.36 -8.98 40.74
C LYS A 344 -4.30 -7.79 40.58
N TYR A 345 -5.05 -7.70 39.43
CA TYR A 345 -5.98 -6.62 39.14
C TYR A 345 -7.40 -7.14 38.89
N PRO A 346 -8.08 -7.68 39.91
CA PRO A 346 -9.41 -8.27 39.74
C PRO A 346 -10.49 -7.27 39.36
N GLN A 347 -10.24 -5.94 39.54
CA GLN A 347 -11.12 -4.84 39.15
C GLN A 347 -11.04 -4.49 37.66
N ILE A 348 -10.11 -5.08 36.90
CA ILE A 348 -9.96 -4.86 35.46
C ILE A 348 -10.61 -6.02 34.70
N ASP A 349 -11.32 -5.69 33.61
CA ASP A 349 -11.76 -6.65 32.61
C ASP A 349 -10.64 -6.79 31.57
N TRP A 350 -10.07 -7.96 31.44
CA TRP A 350 -8.99 -8.26 30.52
C TRP A 350 -9.53 -8.84 29.23
N VAL A 351 -8.99 -8.41 28.08
CA VAL A 351 -9.15 -9.09 26.80
C VAL A 351 -7.81 -9.67 26.41
N PHE A 352 -7.67 -10.96 26.50
CA PHE A 352 -6.50 -11.66 25.97
C PHE A 352 -6.72 -11.96 24.49
N ARG A 353 -6.04 -11.19 23.63
CA ARG A 353 -6.17 -11.27 22.18
C ARG A 353 -4.80 -11.50 21.53
N PRO A 354 -4.24 -12.71 21.61
CA PRO A 354 -3.01 -13.04 20.91
C PRO A 354 -3.23 -12.97 19.40
N HIS A 355 -2.16 -12.68 18.65
CA HIS A 355 -2.22 -12.80 17.19
C HIS A 355 -2.59 -14.25 16.80
N PRO A 356 -3.47 -14.49 15.81
CA PRO A 356 -4.01 -15.83 15.51
C PRO A 356 -2.96 -16.92 15.30
N VAL A 357 -1.79 -16.59 14.75
CA VAL A 357 -0.70 -17.57 14.54
C VAL A 357 0.35 -17.57 15.65
N LEU A 358 0.15 -16.85 16.76
CA LEU A 358 1.13 -16.81 17.86
C LEU A 358 1.39 -18.21 18.43
N PHE A 359 0.34 -18.90 18.84
CA PHE A 359 0.47 -20.22 19.47
C PHE A 359 0.95 -21.29 18.48
N ASP A 360 0.62 -21.20 17.20
CA ASP A 360 1.15 -22.09 16.17
C ASP A 360 2.66 -21.90 15.96
N ASN A 361 3.16 -20.69 16.16
CA ASN A 361 4.60 -20.42 16.14
C ASN A 361 5.26 -20.87 17.45
N LEU A 362 4.63 -20.63 18.61
CA LEU A 362 5.13 -21.05 19.92
C LEU A 362 5.30 -22.57 20.03
N LYS A 363 4.36 -23.35 19.46
CA LYS A 363 4.46 -24.82 19.42
C LYS A 363 5.77 -25.32 18.82
N LYS A 364 6.40 -24.53 17.94
CA LYS A 364 7.66 -24.87 17.27
C LYS A 364 8.90 -24.49 18.08
N LEU A 365 8.73 -23.73 19.17
CA LEU A 365 9.84 -23.26 20.00
C LEU A 365 10.26 -24.32 21.03
N PRO A 366 11.59 -24.50 21.25
CA PRO A 366 12.09 -25.27 22.37
C PRO A 366 11.53 -24.75 23.70
N GLY A 367 11.00 -25.63 24.54
CA GLY A 367 10.46 -25.29 25.85
C GLY A 367 9.00 -24.84 25.86
N TRP A 368 8.34 -24.74 24.68
CA TRP A 368 6.89 -24.54 24.58
C TRP A 368 6.16 -25.83 24.21
N GLY A 369 6.05 -26.18 22.96
CA GLY A 369 5.29 -27.35 22.49
C GLY A 369 3.77 -27.17 22.62
N GLU A 370 3.02 -28.16 22.13
CA GLU A 370 1.56 -28.08 22.06
C GLU A 370 0.90 -28.12 23.45
N GLU A 371 1.40 -28.96 24.34
CA GLU A 371 0.84 -29.14 25.69
C GLU A 371 0.96 -27.85 26.51
N LYS A 372 2.14 -27.21 26.53
CA LYS A 372 2.35 -25.94 27.26
C LYS A 372 1.49 -24.81 26.67
N CYS A 373 1.36 -24.73 25.35
CA CYS A 373 0.47 -23.75 24.71
C CYS A 373 -0.98 -23.93 25.15
N ARG A 374 -1.48 -25.16 25.13
CA ARG A 374 -2.85 -25.49 25.53
C ARG A 374 -3.08 -25.20 27.01
N LYS A 375 -2.12 -25.59 27.88
CA LYS A 375 -2.15 -25.31 29.32
C LYS A 375 -2.20 -23.79 29.57
N TYR A 376 -1.34 -23.02 28.94
CA TYR A 376 -1.31 -21.55 29.07
C TYR A 376 -2.66 -20.90 28.72
N ILE A 377 -3.25 -21.27 27.58
CA ILE A 377 -4.58 -20.75 27.18
C ILE A 377 -5.63 -21.15 28.24
N SER A 378 -5.62 -22.40 28.71
CA SER A 378 -6.56 -22.86 29.72
C SER A 378 -6.42 -22.10 31.05
N GLU A 379 -5.20 -21.83 31.50
CA GLU A 379 -4.92 -21.06 32.73
C GLU A 379 -5.39 -19.60 32.55
N MET A 380 -5.07 -18.95 31.43
CA MET A 380 -5.48 -17.57 31.15
C MET A 380 -7.01 -17.43 31.08
N THR A 381 -7.68 -18.39 30.46
CA THR A 381 -9.16 -18.38 30.33
C THR A 381 -9.92 -18.84 31.58
N ALA A 382 -9.24 -19.38 32.58
CA ALA A 382 -9.86 -19.77 33.86
C ALA A 382 -10.19 -18.55 34.75
N PHE A 383 -9.57 -17.39 34.50
CA PHE A 383 -9.86 -16.18 35.26
C PHE A 383 -11.23 -15.59 34.86
N PRO A 384 -12.12 -15.29 35.83
CA PRO A 384 -13.47 -14.81 35.53
C PRO A 384 -13.54 -13.42 34.89
N ASN A 385 -12.45 -12.64 34.98
CA ASN A 385 -12.30 -11.31 34.42
C ASN A 385 -11.47 -11.29 33.11
N VAL A 386 -11.28 -12.45 32.47
CA VAL A 386 -10.57 -12.57 31.18
C VAL A 386 -11.52 -13.04 30.09
N GLU A 387 -11.61 -12.26 29.04
CA GLU A 387 -12.22 -12.62 27.76
C GLU A 387 -11.11 -13.06 26.78
N TYR A 388 -11.22 -14.26 26.21
CA TYR A 388 -10.28 -14.73 25.17
C TYR A 388 -10.83 -14.47 23.78
N GLN A 389 -10.03 -13.86 22.91
CA GLN A 389 -10.39 -13.60 21.53
C GLN A 389 -9.37 -14.24 20.58
N ASP A 390 -9.80 -15.24 19.83
CA ASP A 390 -8.99 -15.99 18.86
C ASP A 390 -9.19 -15.48 17.43
N GLY A 391 -8.82 -14.22 17.17
CA GLY A 391 -8.97 -13.60 15.86
C GLY A 391 -10.29 -12.84 15.67
N GLY A 392 -10.73 -12.67 14.42
CA GLY A 392 -11.91 -11.91 14.05
C GLY A 392 -11.75 -10.39 14.16
N ASP A 393 -12.85 -9.66 14.01
CA ASP A 393 -12.89 -8.21 14.14
C ASP A 393 -12.52 -7.77 15.56
N TYR A 394 -11.77 -6.69 15.68
CA TYR A 394 -11.27 -6.14 16.95
C TYR A 394 -11.71 -4.69 17.20
N PHE A 395 -12.46 -4.10 16.33
CA PHE A 395 -12.83 -2.69 16.42
C PHE A 395 -13.74 -2.41 17.61
N ASP A 396 -14.76 -3.28 17.86
CA ASP A 396 -15.58 -3.15 19.07
C ASP A 396 -14.74 -3.23 20.36
N THR A 397 -13.75 -4.14 20.35
CA THR A 397 -12.82 -4.30 21.48
C THR A 397 -11.95 -3.06 21.67
N PHE A 398 -11.41 -2.48 20.59
CA PHE A 398 -10.62 -1.25 20.62
C PHE A 398 -11.43 -0.07 21.17
N VAL A 399 -12.59 0.21 20.59
CA VAL A 399 -13.46 1.34 21.02
C VAL A 399 -13.93 1.18 22.47
N ASN A 400 -14.12 -0.06 22.89
CA ASN A 400 -14.60 -0.42 24.24
C ASN A 400 -13.50 -0.84 25.20
N SER A 401 -12.25 -0.44 24.99
CA SER A 401 -11.14 -0.59 25.94
C SER A 401 -10.75 0.74 26.57
N ASP A 402 -9.94 0.71 27.62
CA ASP A 402 -9.34 1.88 28.27
C ASP A 402 -7.83 1.89 28.13
N GLY A 403 -7.23 0.80 27.62
CA GLY A 403 -5.81 0.68 27.38
C GLY A 403 -5.48 -0.58 26.58
N LEU A 404 -4.33 -0.54 25.89
CA LEU A 404 -3.79 -1.66 25.12
C LEU A 404 -2.34 -1.91 25.55
N ILE A 405 -2.01 -3.17 25.80
CA ILE A 405 -0.64 -3.65 26.05
C ILE A 405 -0.30 -4.63 24.93
N HIS A 406 0.70 -4.31 24.12
CA HIS A 406 1.00 -5.11 22.91
C HIS A 406 2.44 -4.96 22.43
N ASP A 407 2.82 -5.78 21.47
CA ASP A 407 4.04 -5.72 20.67
C ASP A 407 3.77 -5.89 19.16
N CYS A 408 2.53 -5.63 18.74
CA CYS A 408 2.07 -5.69 17.35
C CYS A 408 2.36 -4.38 16.62
N LEU A 409 2.95 -4.46 15.42
CA LEU A 409 3.29 -3.27 14.62
C LEU A 409 2.06 -2.46 14.21
N SER A 410 1.06 -3.11 13.59
CA SER A 410 -0.10 -2.39 13.05
C SER A 410 -0.87 -1.65 14.15
N PHE A 411 -0.94 -2.20 15.35
CA PHE A 411 -1.68 -1.61 16.47
C PHE A 411 -1.03 -0.31 16.99
N LEU A 412 0.26 -0.08 16.74
CA LEU A 412 0.90 1.20 17.03
C LEU A 412 0.19 2.38 16.35
N ALA A 413 -0.29 2.21 15.12
CA ALA A 413 -1.01 3.26 14.42
C ALA A 413 -2.53 3.10 14.56
N GLU A 414 -3.06 1.87 14.45
CA GLU A 414 -4.50 1.59 14.46
C GLU A 414 -5.16 1.96 15.78
N TYR A 415 -4.50 1.70 16.93
CA TYR A 415 -5.09 2.00 18.24
C TYR A 415 -5.18 3.51 18.52
N MET A 416 -4.36 4.34 17.84
CA MET A 416 -4.42 5.81 17.98
C MET A 416 -5.78 6.40 17.58
N PHE A 417 -6.53 5.72 16.70
CA PHE A 417 -7.89 6.13 16.33
C PHE A 417 -8.88 6.11 17.50
N THR A 418 -8.60 5.37 18.56
CA THR A 418 -9.42 5.36 19.78
C THR A 418 -9.16 6.56 20.69
N GLY A 419 -8.00 7.19 20.59
CA GLY A 419 -7.49 8.21 21.51
C GLY A 419 -7.03 7.67 22.87
N HIS A 420 -7.16 6.35 23.12
CA HIS A 420 -6.82 5.72 24.40
C HIS A 420 -5.31 5.50 24.56
N PRO A 421 -4.78 5.40 25.80
CA PRO A 421 -3.37 5.12 26.04
C PRO A 421 -2.99 3.70 25.60
N CYS A 422 -1.78 3.56 25.11
CA CYS A 422 -1.22 2.30 24.64
C CYS A 422 0.17 2.09 25.24
N CYS A 423 0.47 0.87 25.66
CA CYS A 423 1.77 0.43 26.14
C CYS A 423 2.39 -0.53 25.13
N PHE A 424 3.45 -0.09 24.47
CA PHE A 424 4.22 -0.91 23.54
C PHE A 424 5.32 -1.67 24.29
N LEU A 425 5.29 -2.99 24.22
CA LEU A 425 6.30 -3.86 24.82
C LEU A 425 7.51 -3.90 23.88
N LYS A 426 8.56 -3.18 24.24
CA LYS A 426 9.76 -3.00 23.42
C LYS A 426 10.92 -3.86 23.95
N LYS A 427 11.66 -4.49 23.02
CA LYS A 427 12.95 -5.09 23.36
C LYS A 427 14.00 -4.00 23.53
N ARG A 428 15.06 -4.28 24.30
CA ARG A 428 16.17 -3.35 24.49
C ARG A 428 17.06 -3.21 23.25
N GLU A 429 17.15 -4.28 22.46
CA GLU A 429 17.83 -4.24 21.16
C GLU A 429 17.09 -3.39 20.13
N GLU A 430 17.86 -2.78 19.24
CA GLU A 430 17.29 -2.06 18.08
C GLU A 430 16.57 -3.02 17.13
N TYR A 431 15.41 -2.61 16.67
CA TYR A 431 14.67 -3.38 15.68
C TYR A 431 15.26 -3.16 14.28
N GLN A 432 15.52 -4.25 13.59
CA GLN A 432 15.90 -4.20 12.18
C GLN A 432 14.65 -4.00 11.30
N ASN A 433 14.83 -3.34 10.17
CA ASN A 433 13.77 -3.17 9.16
C ASN A 433 12.55 -2.35 9.63
N VAL A 434 12.72 -1.43 10.57
CA VAL A 434 11.73 -0.42 10.92
C VAL A 434 12.08 0.93 10.30
N ASN A 435 11.09 1.79 10.11
CA ASN A 435 11.26 3.11 9.51
C ASN A 435 10.96 4.25 10.50
N GLY A 436 11.17 5.49 10.07
CA GLY A 436 10.93 6.65 10.92
C GLY A 436 9.49 6.83 11.38
N PHE A 437 8.50 6.25 10.69
CA PHE A 437 7.11 6.27 11.15
C PHE A 437 6.89 5.35 12.34
N PHE A 438 7.51 4.16 12.33
CA PHE A 438 7.52 3.28 13.50
C PHE A 438 8.04 4.00 14.74
N GLU A 439 9.21 4.66 14.64
CA GLU A 439 9.81 5.38 15.77
C GLU A 439 8.88 6.49 16.27
N LYS A 440 8.27 7.25 15.35
CA LYS A 440 7.30 8.29 15.71
C LYS A 440 6.04 7.76 16.37
N CYS A 441 5.53 6.59 15.95
CA CYS A 441 4.43 5.95 16.64
C CYS A 441 4.83 5.53 18.07
N VAL A 442 6.01 4.94 18.22
CA VAL A 442 6.54 4.53 19.54
C VAL A 442 6.72 5.74 20.46
N ASP A 443 7.25 6.87 19.95
CA ASP A 443 7.43 8.11 20.72
C ASP A 443 6.11 8.69 21.27
N ASN A 444 4.96 8.28 20.74
CA ASN A 444 3.63 8.72 21.15
C ASN A 444 2.86 7.67 21.95
N HIS A 445 3.55 6.60 22.40
CA HIS A 445 3.02 5.56 23.27
C HIS A 445 3.88 5.39 24.51
N TYR A 446 3.29 4.84 25.56
CA TYR A 446 4.07 4.35 26.70
C TYR A 446 4.87 3.12 26.25
N VAL A 447 6.11 3.02 26.72
CA VAL A 447 7.02 1.92 26.37
C VAL A 447 7.36 1.12 27.60
N ALA A 448 7.23 -0.20 27.53
CA ALA A 448 7.63 -1.10 28.59
C ALA A 448 8.81 -1.98 28.15
N PHE A 449 9.87 -1.97 28.96
CA PHE A 449 11.01 -2.86 28.81
C PHE A 449 11.00 -3.96 29.87
N GLU A 450 10.35 -3.74 31.03
CA GLU A 450 10.29 -4.64 32.17
C GLU A 450 8.86 -4.70 32.75
N GLU A 451 8.59 -5.70 33.59
CA GLU A 451 7.28 -5.91 34.23
C GLU A 451 6.80 -4.70 35.05
N ASN A 452 7.74 -3.99 35.68
CA ASN A 452 7.42 -2.79 36.46
C ASN A 452 6.90 -1.65 35.58
N ASP A 453 7.36 -1.55 34.32
CA ASP A 453 6.86 -0.54 33.37
C ASP A 453 5.40 -0.84 33.00
N ILE A 454 5.08 -2.14 32.78
CA ILE A 454 3.70 -2.60 32.52
C ILE A 454 2.82 -2.31 33.73
N THR A 455 3.30 -2.64 34.94
CA THR A 455 2.58 -2.36 36.19
C THR A 455 2.30 -0.86 36.35
N SER A 456 3.31 -0.02 36.11
CA SER A 456 3.18 1.45 36.16
C SER A 456 2.16 1.97 35.14
N PHE A 457 2.14 1.42 33.92
CA PHE A 457 1.14 1.77 32.92
C PHE A 457 -0.29 1.40 33.39
N ILE A 458 -0.47 0.22 33.95
CA ILE A 458 -1.78 -0.22 34.46
C ILE A 458 -2.26 0.68 35.60
N GLU A 459 -1.41 0.92 36.60
CA GLU A 459 -1.77 1.62 37.83
C GLU A 459 -1.92 3.12 37.63
N ASN A 460 -0.92 3.77 37.03
CA ASN A 460 -0.90 5.23 36.91
C ASN A 460 -1.74 5.71 35.72
N ILE A 461 -1.59 5.07 34.57
CA ILE A 461 -2.18 5.60 33.33
C ILE A 461 -3.62 5.13 33.17
N VAL A 462 -3.89 3.80 33.32
CA VAL A 462 -5.23 3.29 33.07
C VAL A 462 -6.14 3.43 34.27
N LEU A 463 -5.69 3.06 35.47
CA LEU A 463 -6.54 3.11 36.67
C LEU A 463 -6.64 4.51 37.22
N ASN A 464 -5.55 5.22 37.41
CA ASN A 464 -5.54 6.59 37.96
C ASN A 464 -5.92 7.66 36.91
N GLY A 465 -5.70 7.38 35.60
CA GLY A 465 -6.04 8.29 34.54
C GLY A 465 -4.98 9.36 34.25
N ASP A 466 -3.74 9.18 34.71
CA ASP A 466 -2.62 10.13 34.57
C ASP A 466 -1.96 10.03 33.17
N ASP A 467 -2.78 10.12 32.10
CA ASP A 467 -2.31 10.00 30.71
C ASP A 467 -1.57 11.25 30.24
N THR A 468 -0.32 11.37 30.64
CA THR A 468 0.57 12.52 30.33
C THR A 468 0.92 12.63 28.83
N MET A 469 0.74 11.55 28.05
CA MET A 469 1.01 11.53 26.60
C MET A 469 -0.23 11.82 25.75
N LYS A 470 -1.38 12.09 26.36
CA LYS A 470 -2.65 12.26 25.65
C LYS A 470 -2.59 13.38 24.59
N GLU A 471 -2.05 14.54 24.97
CA GLU A 471 -1.99 15.71 24.07
C GLU A 471 -1.02 15.47 22.91
N SER A 472 0.19 14.95 23.18
CA SER A 472 1.17 14.65 22.13
C SER A 472 0.66 13.58 21.16
N ARG A 473 0.02 12.53 21.68
CA ARG A 473 -0.59 11.46 20.89
C ARG A 473 -1.71 12.00 19.99
N GLN A 474 -2.56 12.88 20.54
CA GLN A 474 -3.62 13.52 19.77
C GLN A 474 -3.06 14.42 18.66
N ALA A 475 -2.05 15.24 18.96
CA ALA A 475 -1.41 16.11 17.98
C ALA A 475 -0.74 15.33 16.85
N PHE A 476 -0.06 14.23 17.19
CA PHE A 476 0.52 13.31 16.21
C PHE A 476 -0.54 12.64 15.33
N PHE A 477 -1.61 12.14 15.93
CA PHE A 477 -2.73 11.54 15.21
C PHE A 477 -3.35 12.53 14.22
N GLU A 478 -3.69 13.74 14.66
CA GLU A 478 -4.30 14.77 13.79
C GLU A 478 -3.39 15.16 12.62
N THR A 479 -2.07 15.20 12.86
CA THR A 479 -1.10 15.68 11.85
C THR A 479 -0.72 14.61 10.83
N TYR A 480 -0.56 13.36 11.26
CA TYR A 480 0.09 12.33 10.45
C TYR A 480 -0.80 11.14 10.08
N ILE A 481 -1.81 10.79 10.91
CA ILE A 481 -2.56 9.53 10.78
C ILE A 481 -3.99 9.75 10.32
N LYS A 482 -4.66 10.75 10.86
CA LYS A 482 -6.12 10.95 10.73
C LYS A 482 -6.61 10.96 9.28
N GLY A 483 -5.90 11.68 8.39
CA GLY A 483 -6.37 11.89 7.01
C GLY A 483 -7.80 12.39 6.98
N SER A 484 -8.64 11.76 6.17
CA SER A 484 -10.07 12.07 6.06
C SER A 484 -10.96 11.32 7.07
N TYR A 485 -10.38 10.63 8.07
CA TYR A 485 -11.19 9.93 9.10
C TYR A 485 -12.15 10.91 9.79
N PRO A 486 -13.43 10.56 10.02
CA PRO A 486 -14.06 9.24 9.81
C PRO A 486 -14.73 9.06 8.44
N ASN A 487 -14.30 9.76 7.40
CA ASN A 487 -14.90 9.76 6.07
C ASN A 487 -13.91 9.35 4.96
N ALA A 488 -12.87 8.61 5.28
CA ALA A 488 -11.85 8.18 4.31
C ALA A 488 -12.45 7.29 3.21
N THR A 489 -13.40 6.44 3.55
CA THR A 489 -14.14 5.59 2.60
C THR A 489 -14.94 6.43 1.60
N GLU A 490 -15.65 7.45 2.09
CA GLU A 490 -16.39 8.38 1.23
C GLU A 490 -15.48 9.19 0.34
N ALA A 491 -14.37 9.67 0.90
CA ALA A 491 -13.37 10.43 0.15
C ALA A 491 -12.79 9.60 -1.01
N VAL A 492 -12.50 8.31 -0.80
CA VAL A 492 -12.04 7.41 -1.87
C VAL A 492 -13.14 7.17 -2.90
N LEU A 493 -14.38 6.94 -2.46
CA LEU A 493 -15.52 6.70 -3.34
C LEU A 493 -15.75 7.89 -4.29
N GLU A 494 -15.86 9.10 -3.72
CA GLU A 494 -16.08 10.31 -4.52
C GLU A 494 -14.88 10.65 -5.40
N TYR A 495 -13.65 10.45 -4.92
CA TYR A 495 -12.46 10.61 -5.76
C TYR A 495 -12.51 9.72 -7.01
N LEU A 496 -12.86 8.44 -6.86
CA LEU A 496 -12.99 7.52 -8.00
C LEU A 496 -14.08 7.96 -8.98
N LYS A 497 -15.22 8.42 -8.49
CA LYS A 497 -16.30 8.97 -9.32
C LYS A 497 -15.85 10.20 -10.10
N ASP A 498 -15.18 11.13 -9.43
CA ASP A 498 -14.74 12.39 -10.03
C ASP A 498 -13.66 12.17 -11.09
N GLU A 499 -12.70 11.27 -10.87
CA GLU A 499 -11.71 10.89 -11.89
C GLU A 499 -12.37 10.31 -13.15
N ILE A 500 -13.46 9.53 -12.98
CA ILE A 500 -14.19 8.98 -14.14
C ILE A 500 -15.06 10.05 -14.80
N ARG A 501 -15.77 10.89 -14.04
CA ARG A 501 -16.64 11.96 -14.58
C ARG A 501 -15.85 13.01 -15.35
N ASN A 502 -14.63 13.33 -14.89
CA ASN A 502 -13.79 14.39 -15.44
C ASN A 502 -12.78 13.88 -16.51
N ALA A 503 -12.79 12.59 -16.86
CA ALA A 503 -11.85 11.97 -17.79
C ALA A 503 -12.03 12.39 -19.27
#